data_8b3d9e34553b72a2efb23dd4e4eac2ac
#
_entry.id   8b3d9e34553b72a2efb23dd4e4eac2ac
#
_cell.length_a   1.000
_cell.length_b   1.000
_cell.length_c   1.000
_cell.angle_alpha   90.00
_cell.angle_beta   90.00
_cell.angle_gamma   90.00
#
_symmetry.space_group_name_H-M   'P 1'
#
loop_
_entity.id
_entity.type
_entity.pdbx_description
1 polymer ?
#
loop_
_entity_poly.entity_id
_entity_poly.type
_entity_poly.pdbx_seq_one_letter_code
_entity_poly.pdbx_strand_id
1 'polypeptide(L)'
;MAVCARLCGVGPARGCRRRQQRRGPAETAAADSEADTDPEEERIEAGPARCSLLELPPELLVEIFASLPGTDLPSLAQVCSRFRRILHTDTIWRRRCREEYGVCENLRKLEITGVSCRDVYAKLLHRYRHILGLWQPDIGPYGGLLNVVVDGLFIIGWMYLPPHDPHVGDPMRFKPLFRIHLMERKSATVECMYGHKGPHNGHIQIVKKDEFSTKCNQTDHHRMSGGRQEEFRTWLREEWGRTLEDIFHEHMQELILMKFIYTSQYDNCLTYRRIYLPPSHPDDLIKPGLFKGTYGSHGLEIVMLSFHGSHARGTKITGDPNIPAGQQTVEIDLHRRIQLPDVENLRNFNELSRIVLEVREQVRQEQQEAGEDPAPPREPLAKGPDGPPAEGSREPGSGAEAAGQSASSGQGQPFVLPVGVSSRNEDYPRTCRLCFYGTGLIAGHGFTSPERTPGVFVLFDEDRFGFLWLELKSFSLYSRVQATFQNADAPSPQAFDEMLRNIQSLTS
;
A
#
# COMPACT_ATOMS: atom_id res chain seq x y z
N MET A 1 -13.26 10.50 24.14
CA MET A 1 -12.16 10.61 25.12
C MET A 1 -12.22 9.51 26.20
N ALA A 2 -12.40 8.26 25.84
CA ALA A 2 -12.48 7.17 26.84
C ALA A 2 -12.00 5.80 26.34
N VAL A 3 -11.11 5.71 25.35
CA VAL A 3 -10.64 4.42 24.81
C VAL A 3 -9.10 4.23 24.93
N CYS A 4 -8.33 5.26 25.26
CA CYS A 4 -6.86 5.15 25.37
C CYS A 4 -6.30 4.76 26.73
N ALA A 5 -7.12 4.40 27.74
CA ALA A 5 -6.66 4.19 29.12
C ALA A 5 -6.38 2.72 29.51
N ARG A 6 -6.35 1.76 28.58
CA ARG A 6 -6.26 0.32 28.96
C ARG A 6 -5.01 -0.46 28.51
N LEU A 7 -3.95 0.17 28.05
CA LEU A 7 -2.74 -0.56 27.61
C LEU A 7 -1.42 -0.14 28.28
N CYS A 8 -1.44 0.47 29.45
CA CYS A 8 -0.23 0.70 30.25
C CYS A 8 -0.29 -0.07 31.56
N GLY A 9 -0.28 -1.40 31.47
CA GLY A 9 -0.11 -2.29 32.63
C GLY A 9 1.37 -2.47 32.95
N VAL A 10 1.88 -1.73 33.91
CA VAL A 10 3.18 -1.97 34.54
C VAL A 10 2.97 -3.01 35.64
N GLY A 11 3.53 -4.19 35.46
CA GLY A 11 3.62 -5.23 36.50
C GLY A 11 5.08 -5.43 36.92
N PRO A 12 5.32 -5.77 38.20
CA PRO A 12 6.63 -5.63 38.83
C PRO A 12 7.60 -6.78 38.53
N ALA A 13 8.86 -6.39 38.49
CA ALA A 13 10.04 -7.26 38.32
C ALA A 13 10.13 -8.34 39.41
N ARG A 14 10.29 -9.61 39.02
CA ARG A 14 10.79 -10.68 39.88
C ARG A 14 12.21 -11.03 39.51
N GLY A 15 13.08 -10.94 40.50
CA GLY A 15 14.49 -11.16 40.42
C GLY A 15 14.88 -12.59 40.02
N CYS A 16 15.92 -12.67 39.24
CA CYS A 16 16.58 -13.96 38.94
C CYS A 16 17.88 -14.08 39.72
N ARG A 17 17.93 -15.14 40.52
CA ARG A 17 19.06 -15.48 41.41
C ARG A 17 20.27 -15.95 40.59
N ARG A 18 21.42 -15.32 40.92
CA ARG A 18 22.78 -15.82 40.59
C ARG A 18 22.98 -17.22 41.18
N ARG A 19 23.53 -18.15 40.39
CA ARG A 19 24.15 -19.37 40.86
C ARG A 19 25.62 -19.34 40.45
N GLN A 20 26.48 -19.11 41.43
CA GLN A 20 27.92 -19.38 41.40
C GLN A 20 28.20 -20.85 41.55
N GLN A 21 29.14 -21.41 40.80
CA GLN A 21 29.96 -22.55 41.15
C GLN A 21 31.22 -22.49 40.30
N ARG A 22 32.29 -22.16 40.87
CA ARG A 22 33.36 -22.79 41.64
C ARG A 22 34.38 -23.48 40.72
N ARG A 23 35.58 -22.94 40.84
CA ARG A 23 36.88 -23.41 40.34
C ARG A 23 37.32 -24.68 41.06
N GLY A 24 38.15 -25.48 40.39
CA GLY A 24 39.10 -26.43 41.01
C GLY A 24 40.07 -26.96 39.95
N PRO A 25 41.31 -27.10 40.29
CA PRO A 25 42.43 -27.10 39.35
C PRO A 25 43.25 -28.41 39.32
N ALA A 26 44.32 -28.34 38.43
CA ALA A 26 45.56 -29.11 38.48
C ALA A 26 45.48 -30.57 37.97
N GLU A 27 46.41 -31.12 37.37
CA GLU A 27 47.85 -31.06 37.16
C GLU A 27 48.29 -32.34 36.42
N THR A 28 49.26 -32.18 35.58
CA THR A 28 50.50 -32.93 35.35
C THR A 28 50.48 -34.34 34.77
N ALA A 29 51.30 -34.52 33.83
CA ALA A 29 52.57 -35.15 33.65
C ALA A 29 52.69 -36.06 32.43
N ALA A 30 53.62 -35.73 31.64
CA ALA A 30 54.61 -36.38 30.82
C ALA A 30 54.71 -37.93 30.90
N ALA A 31 54.97 -38.58 29.78
CA ALA A 31 56.15 -39.33 29.52
C ALA A 31 56.17 -40.01 28.13
N ASP A 32 57.29 -39.86 27.51
CA ASP A 32 57.87 -40.51 26.34
C ASP A 32 57.51 -41.98 26.10
N SER A 33 57.46 -42.32 24.80
CA SER A 33 58.28 -43.38 24.23
C SER A 33 58.25 -43.39 22.70
N GLU A 34 59.43 -43.26 22.12
CA GLU A 34 59.76 -43.53 20.74
C GLU A 34 59.52 -44.92 20.31
N ALA A 35 59.07 -45.14 19.06
CA ALA A 35 59.41 -46.32 18.29
C ALA A 35 59.30 -46.03 16.82
N ASP A 36 60.46 -46.02 16.17
CA ASP A 36 60.69 -46.13 14.74
C ASP A 36 59.86 -47.18 14.06
N THR A 37 59.34 -46.86 12.88
CA THR A 37 59.35 -47.73 11.66
C THR A 37 59.09 -46.92 10.44
N ASP A 38 59.99 -47.04 9.50
CA ASP A 38 60.10 -46.41 8.20
C ASP A 38 59.15 -47.02 7.14
N PRO A 39 59.17 -46.60 5.87
CA PRO A 39 58.01 -45.98 5.20
C PRO A 39 57.46 -46.89 4.07
N GLU A 40 56.18 -46.85 3.84
CA GLU A 40 55.61 -47.17 2.52
C GLU A 40 54.99 -45.94 1.89
N GLU A 41 55.60 -45.54 0.77
CA GLU A 41 55.07 -44.53 -0.15
C GLU A 41 53.72 -45.00 -0.75
N GLU A 42 52.62 -44.62 -0.14
CA GLU A 42 51.34 -44.55 -0.83
C GLU A 42 51.25 -43.25 -1.57
N ARG A 43 51.38 -43.32 -2.91
CA ARG A 43 50.97 -42.28 -3.84
C ARG A 43 49.47 -42.05 -3.65
N ILE A 44 49.13 -41.11 -2.83
CA ILE A 44 47.78 -40.55 -2.77
C ILE A 44 47.66 -39.67 -4.04
N GLU A 45 46.90 -40.15 -5.03
CA GLU A 45 46.44 -39.37 -6.13
C GLU A 45 45.80 -38.11 -5.56
N ALA A 46 46.39 -36.95 -5.86
CA ALA A 46 45.84 -35.64 -5.53
C ALA A 46 44.50 -35.47 -6.27
N GLY A 47 43.40 -35.78 -5.52
CA GLY A 47 42.09 -35.38 -5.96
C GLY A 47 42.03 -33.86 -6.24
N PRO A 48 41.09 -33.39 -7.03
CA PRO A 48 41.07 -32.00 -7.46
C PRO A 48 41.18 -31.10 -6.22
N ALA A 49 42.17 -30.21 -6.24
CA ALA A 49 42.48 -29.31 -5.15
C ALA A 49 41.15 -28.58 -4.72
N ARG A 50 40.65 -28.95 -3.53
CA ARG A 50 39.47 -28.32 -2.95
C ARG A 50 39.86 -26.90 -2.58
N CYS A 51 39.59 -25.96 -3.46
CA CYS A 51 39.80 -24.54 -3.22
C CYS A 51 38.99 -24.14 -1.98
N SER A 52 39.66 -23.84 -0.90
CA SER A 52 39.02 -23.36 0.33
C SER A 52 38.68 -21.88 0.18
N LEU A 53 37.48 -21.48 0.57
CA LEU A 53 37.08 -20.06 0.61
C LEU A 53 38.05 -19.21 1.44
N LEU A 54 38.71 -19.82 2.42
CA LEU A 54 39.72 -19.17 3.27
C LEU A 54 41.05 -18.88 2.54
N GLU A 55 41.31 -19.51 1.42
CA GLU A 55 42.54 -19.32 0.64
C GLU A 55 42.42 -18.21 -0.41
N LEU A 56 41.16 -17.75 -0.68
CA LEU A 56 40.93 -16.68 -1.64
C LEU A 56 41.59 -15.35 -1.22
N PRO A 57 42.10 -14.56 -2.15
CA PRO A 57 42.58 -13.19 -1.91
C PRO A 57 41.50 -12.35 -1.22
N PRO A 58 41.88 -11.38 -0.35
CA PRO A 58 40.93 -10.51 0.35
C PRO A 58 40.00 -9.76 -0.61
N GLU A 59 40.48 -9.37 -1.78
CA GLU A 59 39.76 -8.63 -2.80
C GLU A 59 38.57 -9.45 -3.34
N LEU A 60 38.79 -10.74 -3.62
CA LEU A 60 37.72 -11.64 -4.07
C LEU A 60 36.69 -11.89 -2.95
N LEU A 61 37.15 -11.99 -1.71
CA LEU A 61 36.23 -12.12 -0.57
C LEU A 61 35.38 -10.85 -0.38
N VAL A 62 35.93 -9.67 -0.62
CA VAL A 62 35.17 -8.40 -0.61
C VAL A 62 34.05 -8.45 -1.65
N GLU A 63 34.35 -8.87 -2.89
CA GLU A 63 33.36 -8.96 -3.97
C GLU A 63 32.28 -10.01 -3.66
N ILE A 64 32.68 -11.18 -3.19
CA ILE A 64 31.75 -12.26 -2.79
C ILE A 64 30.82 -11.75 -1.68
N PHE A 65 31.37 -11.18 -0.61
CA PHE A 65 30.57 -10.68 0.51
C PHE A 65 29.70 -9.48 0.13
N ALA A 66 30.18 -8.64 -0.77
CA ALA A 66 29.40 -7.54 -1.30
C ALA A 66 28.21 -7.99 -2.17
N SER A 67 28.18 -9.21 -2.68
CA SER A 67 27.05 -9.78 -3.45
C SER A 67 26.01 -10.47 -2.57
N LEU A 68 26.33 -10.74 -1.30
CA LEU A 68 25.41 -11.38 -0.36
C LEU A 68 24.45 -10.36 0.27
N PRO A 69 23.25 -10.80 0.70
CA PRO A 69 22.35 -9.93 1.47
C PRO A 69 23.04 -9.39 2.73
N GLY A 70 22.80 -8.12 3.06
CA GLY A 70 23.41 -7.50 4.23
C GLY A 70 23.01 -8.15 5.55
N THR A 71 21.86 -8.85 5.60
CA THR A 71 21.39 -9.64 6.73
C THR A 71 22.27 -10.86 7.05
N ASP A 72 22.96 -11.42 6.08
CA ASP A 72 23.79 -12.63 6.22
C ASP A 72 25.22 -12.30 6.66
N LEU A 73 25.67 -11.08 6.43
CA LEU A 73 27.03 -10.63 6.73
C LEU A 73 27.41 -10.72 8.23
N PRO A 74 26.50 -10.45 9.20
CA PRO A 74 26.80 -10.64 10.62
C PRO A 74 27.10 -12.09 10.97
N SER A 75 26.44 -13.06 10.34
CA SER A 75 26.70 -14.50 10.54
C SER A 75 28.08 -14.87 10.00
N LEU A 76 28.44 -14.38 8.83
CA LEU A 76 29.79 -14.56 8.26
C LEU A 76 30.89 -13.94 9.13
N ALA A 77 30.61 -12.83 9.78
CA ALA A 77 31.57 -12.19 10.70
C ALA A 77 31.90 -13.03 11.95
N GLN A 78 31.06 -14.03 12.25
CA GLN A 78 31.27 -14.95 13.37
C GLN A 78 32.11 -16.18 13.00
N VAL A 79 32.27 -16.48 11.72
CA VAL A 79 32.98 -17.68 11.22
C VAL A 79 34.47 -17.62 11.59
N CYS A 80 35.16 -16.51 11.27
CA CYS A 80 36.57 -16.35 11.61
C CYS A 80 36.98 -14.87 11.71
N SER A 81 38.16 -14.61 12.31
CA SER A 81 38.72 -13.27 12.46
C SER A 81 39.02 -12.58 11.12
N ARG A 82 39.40 -13.37 10.10
CA ARG A 82 39.68 -12.86 8.73
C ARG A 82 38.39 -12.32 8.09
N PHE A 83 37.30 -13.06 8.12
CA PHE A 83 35.99 -12.61 7.60
C PHE A 83 35.47 -11.40 8.34
N ARG A 84 35.59 -11.41 9.67
CA ARG A 84 35.22 -10.24 10.49
C ARG A 84 35.98 -8.99 10.06
N ARG A 85 37.29 -9.09 9.79
CA ARG A 85 38.11 -7.97 9.33
C ARG A 85 37.67 -7.47 7.94
N ILE A 86 37.41 -8.37 7.00
CA ILE A 86 36.95 -8.03 5.64
C ILE A 86 35.57 -7.33 5.72
N LEU A 87 34.67 -7.82 6.55
CA LEU A 87 33.32 -7.25 6.73
C LEU A 87 33.31 -5.88 7.46
N HIS A 88 34.44 -5.41 7.94
CA HIS A 88 34.61 -4.01 8.35
C HIS A 88 34.88 -3.06 7.17
N THR A 89 35.14 -3.59 5.97
CA THR A 89 35.38 -2.81 4.77
C THR A 89 34.13 -2.04 4.34
N ASP A 90 34.20 -0.73 4.29
CA ASP A 90 33.06 0.15 4.05
C ASP A 90 32.44 -0.01 2.65
N THR A 91 33.24 -0.44 1.66
CA THR A 91 32.77 -0.68 0.29
C THR A 91 31.66 -1.73 0.20
N ILE A 92 31.73 -2.80 1.03
CA ILE A 92 30.68 -3.84 1.12
C ILE A 92 29.36 -3.20 1.55
N TRP A 93 29.37 -2.46 2.64
CA TRP A 93 28.17 -1.84 3.20
C TRP A 93 27.62 -0.71 2.33
N ARG A 94 28.48 0.02 1.64
CA ARG A 94 28.09 1.02 0.64
C ARG A 94 27.32 0.38 -0.50
N ARG A 95 27.78 -0.76 -1.01
CA ARG A 95 27.08 -1.52 -2.04
C ARG A 95 25.73 -2.02 -1.54
N ARG A 96 25.67 -2.56 -0.30
CA ARG A 96 24.40 -3.01 0.30
C ARG A 96 23.40 -1.87 0.49
N CYS A 97 23.82 -0.72 0.98
CA CYS A 97 22.96 0.46 1.08
C CYS A 97 22.36 0.87 -0.27
N ARG A 98 23.14 0.77 -1.34
CA ARG A 98 22.68 1.10 -2.69
C ARG A 98 21.72 0.06 -3.25
N GLU A 99 22.10 -1.21 -3.20
CA GLU A 99 21.35 -2.29 -3.85
C GLU A 99 20.06 -2.65 -3.11
N GLU A 100 20.06 -2.65 -1.78
CA GLU A 100 18.89 -3.04 -0.98
C GLU A 100 17.94 -1.87 -0.69
N TYR A 101 18.44 -0.64 -0.63
CA TYR A 101 17.66 0.53 -0.22
C TYR A 101 17.71 1.71 -1.19
N GLY A 102 18.37 1.57 -2.33
CA GLY A 102 18.40 2.61 -3.36
C GLY A 102 19.15 3.88 -2.96
N VAL A 103 20.06 3.82 -1.99
CA VAL A 103 20.84 5.01 -1.55
C VAL A 103 21.81 5.42 -2.66
N CYS A 104 21.47 6.50 -3.38
CA CYS A 104 22.26 7.02 -4.50
C CYS A 104 23.25 8.13 -4.08
N GLU A 105 23.16 8.61 -2.85
CA GLU A 105 24.02 9.68 -2.32
C GLU A 105 25.50 9.26 -2.29
N ASN A 106 26.38 10.26 -2.44
CA ASN A 106 27.79 10.03 -2.29
C ASN A 106 28.16 9.79 -0.81
N LEU A 107 28.07 8.52 -0.39
CA LEU A 107 28.32 8.10 0.99
C LEU A 107 29.77 8.41 1.47
N ARG A 108 30.69 8.84 0.58
CA ARG A 108 32.03 9.31 0.98
C ARG A 108 31.98 10.56 1.85
N LYS A 109 30.94 11.39 1.72
CA LYS A 109 30.73 12.55 2.59
C LYS A 109 30.49 12.17 4.05
N LEU A 110 30.06 10.94 4.34
CA LEU A 110 29.87 10.42 5.68
C LEU A 110 31.20 10.26 6.46
N GLU A 111 32.29 10.02 5.75
CA GLU A 111 33.62 9.91 6.38
C GLU A 111 33.98 11.18 7.15
N ILE A 112 33.47 12.34 6.70
CA ILE A 112 33.67 13.64 7.37
C ILE A 112 32.94 13.69 8.72
N THR A 113 31.79 13.00 8.84
CA THR A 113 30.98 12.96 10.06
C THR A 113 31.33 11.79 10.98
N GLY A 114 32.30 10.96 10.59
CA GLY A 114 32.69 9.76 11.34
C GLY A 114 31.65 8.65 11.40
N VAL A 115 30.65 8.66 10.48
CA VAL A 115 29.62 7.64 10.34
C VAL A 115 30.00 6.69 9.21
N SER A 116 30.04 5.38 9.46
CA SER A 116 30.32 4.36 8.45
C SER A 116 29.06 3.95 7.69
N CYS A 117 29.22 3.46 6.45
CA CYS A 117 28.10 2.87 5.70
C CYS A 117 27.48 1.69 6.44
N ARG A 118 28.27 0.95 7.23
CA ARG A 118 27.76 -0.10 8.12
C ARG A 118 26.81 0.45 9.18
N ASP A 119 27.13 1.60 9.79
CA ASP A 119 26.24 2.24 10.75
C ASP A 119 24.94 2.70 10.08
N VAL A 120 25.04 3.29 8.89
CA VAL A 120 23.85 3.67 8.09
C VAL A 120 22.99 2.44 7.81
N TYR A 121 23.59 1.38 7.31
CA TYR A 121 22.87 0.13 7.05
C TYR A 121 22.19 -0.42 8.31
N ALA A 122 22.96 -0.67 9.37
CA ALA A 122 22.48 -1.38 10.55
C ALA A 122 21.53 -0.55 11.43
N LYS A 123 21.86 0.74 11.64
CA LYS A 123 21.18 1.58 12.64
C LYS A 123 20.06 2.44 12.06
N LEU A 124 20.09 2.70 10.74
CA LEU A 124 19.05 3.47 10.06
C LEU A 124 18.24 2.56 9.13
N LEU A 125 18.81 2.10 8.02
CA LEU A 125 18.07 1.45 6.95
C LEU A 125 17.45 0.12 7.40
N HIS A 126 18.26 -0.79 7.91
CA HIS A 126 17.78 -2.11 8.37
C HIS A 126 16.84 -2.01 9.58
N ARG A 127 17.13 -1.12 10.51
CA ARG A 127 16.30 -0.91 11.69
C ARG A 127 14.88 -0.49 11.35
N TYR A 128 14.73 0.41 10.37
CA TYR A 128 13.44 0.97 9.99
C TYR A 128 12.89 0.42 8.66
N ARG A 129 13.47 -0.64 8.11
CA ARG A 129 13.03 -1.23 6.84
C ARG A 129 11.55 -1.60 6.80
N HIS A 130 10.98 -1.98 7.94
CA HIS A 130 9.58 -2.41 8.04
C HIS A 130 8.58 -1.28 7.88
N ILE A 131 9.00 -0.01 8.03
CA ILE A 131 8.11 1.13 7.81
C ILE A 131 8.20 1.70 6.38
N LEU A 132 9.11 1.21 5.54
CA LEU A 132 9.18 1.65 4.14
C LEU A 132 7.94 1.20 3.36
N GLY A 133 7.47 2.02 2.42
CA GLY A 133 6.31 1.76 1.56
C GLY A 133 5.11 2.64 1.87
N LEU A 134 3.91 2.17 1.49
CA LEU A 134 2.67 2.93 1.60
C LEU A 134 1.88 2.61 2.87
N TRP A 135 1.25 3.65 3.41
CA TRP A 135 0.50 3.57 4.66
C TRP A 135 -0.73 4.47 4.64
N GLN A 136 -1.78 4.02 5.32
CA GLN A 136 -2.96 4.82 5.59
C GLN A 136 -2.96 5.26 7.05
N PRO A 137 -2.96 6.57 7.34
CA PRO A 137 -3.12 7.07 8.70
C PRO A 137 -4.56 6.89 9.18
N ASP A 138 -4.71 6.59 10.46
CA ASP A 138 -6.00 6.48 11.14
C ASP A 138 -6.49 7.87 11.56
N ILE A 139 -7.08 8.59 10.59
CA ILE A 139 -7.60 9.97 10.76
C ILE A 139 -9.13 9.95 10.57
N GLY A 140 -9.84 9.21 11.41
CA GLY A 140 -11.31 9.12 11.34
C GLY A 140 -11.78 8.76 9.91
N PRO A 141 -12.85 9.41 9.39
CA PRO A 141 -13.36 9.07 8.07
C PRO A 141 -12.46 9.51 6.91
N TYR A 142 -11.48 10.39 7.17
CA TYR A 142 -10.68 10.99 6.11
C TYR A 142 -9.49 10.16 5.64
N GLY A 143 -8.94 9.28 6.49
CA GLY A 143 -7.78 8.47 6.11
C GLY A 143 -6.60 9.31 5.65
N GLY A 144 -5.95 8.90 4.58
CA GLY A 144 -4.80 9.58 3.98
C GLY A 144 -3.86 8.60 3.28
N LEU A 145 -2.82 9.14 2.65
CA LEU A 145 -1.78 8.36 1.99
C LEU A 145 -0.41 8.85 2.45
N LEU A 146 0.29 8.02 3.21
CA LEU A 146 1.68 8.25 3.60
C LEU A 146 2.60 7.34 2.79
N ASN A 147 3.66 7.90 2.22
CA ASN A 147 4.74 7.15 1.58
C ASN A 147 6.03 7.33 2.37
N VAL A 148 6.57 6.25 2.91
CA VAL A 148 7.83 6.25 3.66
C VAL A 148 8.94 5.73 2.75
N VAL A 149 9.92 6.58 2.49
CA VAL A 149 10.99 6.31 1.53
C VAL A 149 12.37 6.62 2.12
N VAL A 150 13.37 6.02 1.53
CA VAL A 150 14.77 6.42 1.74
C VAL A 150 15.07 7.56 0.77
N ASP A 151 15.41 8.72 1.31
CA ASP A 151 15.80 9.92 0.55
C ASP A 151 17.17 10.39 1.02
N GLY A 152 18.19 10.06 0.26
CA GLY A 152 19.58 10.28 0.63
C GLY A 152 19.97 9.56 1.91
N LEU A 153 20.31 10.30 2.95
CA LEU A 153 20.69 9.78 4.28
C LEU A 153 19.56 9.88 5.30
N PHE A 154 18.35 10.10 4.82
CA PHE A 154 17.13 10.15 5.62
C PHE A 154 16.18 9.02 5.26
N ILE A 155 15.36 8.62 6.20
CA ILE A 155 14.09 7.97 5.93
C ILE A 155 13.04 9.05 6.18
N ILE A 156 12.20 9.34 5.19
CA ILE A 156 11.21 10.42 5.26
C ILE A 156 9.82 9.84 5.03
N GLY A 157 8.88 10.22 5.88
CA GLY A 157 7.46 9.99 5.69
C GLY A 157 6.81 11.18 4.99
N TRP A 158 6.43 11.00 3.72
CA TRP A 158 5.74 11.99 2.91
C TRP A 158 4.24 11.75 2.93
N MET A 159 3.48 12.71 3.47
CA MET A 159 2.02 12.72 3.34
C MET A 159 1.66 13.22 1.94
N TYR A 160 1.03 12.36 1.15
CA TYR A 160 0.51 12.70 -0.17
C TYR A 160 -0.91 13.23 -0.06
N LEU A 161 -1.17 14.32 -0.76
CA LEU A 161 -2.43 15.03 -0.80
C LEU A 161 -2.88 15.14 -2.26
N PRO A 162 -4.18 15.01 -2.54
CA PRO A 162 -4.66 15.27 -3.88
C PRO A 162 -4.39 16.73 -4.29
N PRO A 163 -4.35 17.03 -5.58
CA PRO A 163 -4.27 18.41 -6.04
C PRO A 163 -5.52 19.20 -5.61
N HIS A 164 -5.51 20.51 -5.83
CA HIS A 164 -6.67 21.34 -5.53
C HIS A 164 -7.85 20.99 -6.44
N ASP A 165 -9.04 20.89 -5.85
CA ASP A 165 -10.28 20.66 -6.57
C ASP A 165 -10.58 21.83 -7.55
N PRO A 166 -11.01 21.58 -8.79
CA PRO A 166 -11.36 20.29 -9.39
C PRO A 166 -10.28 19.66 -10.28
N HIS A 167 -9.02 20.07 -10.20
CA HIS A 167 -7.97 19.77 -11.17
C HIS A 167 -7.38 18.36 -11.00
N VAL A 168 -8.13 17.32 -11.38
CA VAL A 168 -7.70 15.92 -11.27
C VAL A 168 -6.44 15.57 -12.07
N GLY A 169 -6.12 16.35 -13.12
CA GLY A 169 -4.93 16.18 -13.96
C GLY A 169 -3.64 16.63 -13.30
N ASP A 170 -3.72 17.53 -12.32
CA ASP A 170 -2.55 18.12 -11.67
C ASP A 170 -1.78 17.07 -10.85
N PRO A 171 -0.47 17.27 -10.63
CA PRO A 171 0.32 16.35 -9.81
C PRO A 171 -0.16 16.32 -8.35
N MET A 172 0.12 15.20 -7.67
CA MET A 172 -0.09 15.09 -6.23
C MET A 172 0.76 16.11 -5.49
N ARG A 173 0.19 16.72 -4.46
CA ARG A 173 0.92 17.50 -3.48
C ARG A 173 1.49 16.58 -2.41
N PHE A 174 2.55 16.97 -1.75
CA PHE A 174 3.11 16.21 -0.65
C PHE A 174 3.79 17.13 0.36
N LYS A 175 3.78 16.72 1.63
CA LYS A 175 4.45 17.39 2.73
C LYS A 175 5.15 16.39 3.64
N PRO A 176 6.34 16.72 4.19
CA PRO A 176 7.00 15.80 5.11
C PRO A 176 6.27 15.79 6.44
N LEU A 177 6.07 14.58 6.98
CA LEU A 177 5.43 14.38 8.28
C LEU A 177 6.44 14.07 9.37
N PHE A 178 7.43 13.25 9.05
CA PHE A 178 8.57 12.92 9.90
C PHE A 178 9.81 12.59 9.07
N ARG A 179 10.97 12.67 9.71
CA ARG A 179 12.21 12.16 9.15
C ARG A 179 13.02 11.42 10.19
N ILE A 180 13.84 10.46 9.74
CA ILE A 180 14.77 9.70 10.58
C ILE A 180 16.16 9.82 9.98
N HIS A 181 17.15 10.11 10.79
CA HIS A 181 18.55 10.20 10.37
C HIS A 181 19.51 9.79 11.48
N LEU A 182 20.77 9.57 11.13
CA LEU A 182 21.83 9.31 12.10
C LEU A 182 22.43 10.61 12.58
N MET A 183 22.53 10.75 13.91
CA MET A 183 23.29 11.83 14.55
C MET A 183 24.79 11.46 14.65
N GLU A 184 25.66 12.44 14.91
CA GLU A 184 27.11 12.25 15.12
C GLU A 184 27.43 11.15 16.14
N ARG A 185 26.56 10.93 17.13
CA ARG A 185 26.68 9.84 18.13
C ARG A 185 26.28 8.46 17.59
N LYS A 186 26.09 8.32 16.27
CA LYS A 186 25.73 7.06 15.61
C LYS A 186 24.41 6.43 16.11
N SER A 187 23.50 7.23 16.65
CA SER A 187 22.14 6.83 17.01
C SER A 187 21.14 7.42 16.03
N ALA A 188 20.10 6.64 15.68
CA ALA A 188 19.03 7.14 14.85
C ALA A 188 18.13 8.08 15.67
N THR A 189 17.85 9.23 15.10
CA THR A 189 16.96 10.24 15.65
C THR A 189 15.72 10.38 14.79
N VAL A 190 14.56 10.42 15.43
CA VAL A 190 13.26 10.66 14.79
C VAL A 190 12.86 12.10 15.06
N GLU A 191 12.54 12.84 14.01
CA GLU A 191 12.05 14.20 14.09
C GLU A 191 10.66 14.29 13.47
N CYS A 192 9.73 14.93 14.18
CA CYS A 192 8.47 15.37 13.65
C CYS A 192 8.69 16.59 12.77
N MET A 193 8.14 16.56 11.55
CA MET A 193 8.25 17.64 10.55
C MET A 193 6.96 18.45 10.46
N TYR A 194 5.94 18.06 11.22
CA TYR A 194 4.64 18.71 11.22
C TYR A 194 4.68 20.02 12.02
N GLY A 195 3.98 21.03 11.51
CA GLY A 195 3.84 22.32 12.16
C GLY A 195 4.79 23.40 11.63
N HIS A 196 4.69 24.60 12.19
CA HIS A 196 5.30 25.81 11.64
C HIS A 196 6.65 26.20 12.28
N LYS A 197 7.00 25.59 13.41
CA LYS A 197 8.24 25.88 14.15
C LYS A 197 9.45 25.03 13.73
N GLY A 198 9.30 24.25 12.67
CA GLY A 198 10.37 23.41 12.14
C GLY A 198 10.50 22.04 12.82
N PRO A 199 11.55 21.28 12.46
CA PRO A 199 11.74 19.92 12.98
C PRO A 199 11.94 19.91 14.49
N HIS A 200 11.31 18.94 15.15
CA HIS A 200 11.38 18.76 16.60
C HIS A 200 11.28 17.29 16.97
N ASN A 201 11.55 16.96 18.23
CA ASN A 201 11.71 15.59 18.68
C ASN A 201 10.40 14.79 18.58
N GLY A 202 10.48 13.64 17.90
CA GLY A 202 9.43 12.68 17.74
C GLY A 202 9.86 11.26 18.06
N HIS A 203 8.94 10.33 17.98
CA HIS A 203 9.16 8.91 18.21
C HIS A 203 8.37 8.07 17.22
N ILE A 204 8.95 6.93 16.81
CA ILE A 204 8.27 5.92 16.00
C ILE A 204 8.27 4.61 16.76
N GLN A 205 7.10 4.00 16.86
CA GLN A 205 6.91 2.67 17.43
C GLN A 205 6.37 1.72 16.36
N ILE A 206 7.12 0.66 16.06
CA ILE A 206 6.67 -0.42 15.19
C ILE A 206 5.82 -1.34 16.07
N VAL A 207 4.52 -1.43 15.77
CA VAL A 207 3.54 -2.20 16.54
C VAL A 207 3.47 -3.63 16.03
N LYS A 208 3.31 -3.78 14.70
CA LYS A 208 3.24 -5.07 13.99
C LYS A 208 3.94 -4.93 12.61
N LYS A 209 3.96 -6.02 11.85
CA LYS A 209 4.47 -6.01 10.46
C LYS A 209 3.79 -4.95 9.59
N ASP A 210 2.47 -4.79 9.75
CA ASP A 210 1.63 -3.92 8.92
C ASP A 210 0.99 -2.77 9.72
N GLU A 211 1.61 -2.40 10.84
CA GLU A 211 1.14 -1.30 11.69
C GLU A 211 2.30 -0.64 12.43
N PHE A 212 2.41 0.67 12.35
CA PHE A 212 3.31 1.47 13.18
C PHE A 212 2.62 2.76 13.63
N SER A 213 3.18 3.42 14.64
CA SER A 213 2.69 4.71 15.12
C SER A 213 3.81 5.73 15.23
N THR A 214 3.45 7.00 15.04
CA THR A 214 4.30 8.15 15.31
C THR A 214 3.77 8.90 16.52
N LYS A 215 4.67 9.42 17.33
CA LYS A 215 4.33 10.27 18.48
C LYS A 215 5.22 11.51 18.45
N CYS A 216 4.60 12.68 18.56
CA CYS A 216 5.30 13.93 18.78
C CYS A 216 5.44 14.20 20.29
N ASN A 217 6.64 14.63 20.71
CA ASN A 217 6.91 14.96 22.10
C ASN A 217 6.78 16.47 22.39
N GLN A 218 6.61 17.30 21.35
CA GLN A 218 6.58 18.77 21.43
C GLN A 218 5.42 19.34 20.59
N THR A 219 4.20 19.02 20.99
CA THR A 219 2.98 19.39 20.26
C THR A 219 2.73 20.89 20.18
N ASP A 220 3.32 21.67 21.08
CA ASP A 220 3.32 23.14 21.02
C ASP A 220 4.03 23.69 19.76
N HIS A 221 4.93 22.91 19.14
CA HIS A 221 5.53 23.25 17.87
C HIS A 221 4.57 23.15 16.68
N HIS A 222 3.45 22.45 16.84
CA HIS A 222 2.41 22.34 15.82
C HIS A 222 1.54 23.59 15.75
N ARG A 223 1.54 24.42 16.79
CA ARG A 223 0.64 25.58 16.92
C ARG A 223 1.22 26.83 16.26
N MET A 224 0.35 27.57 15.60
CA MET A 224 0.68 28.89 15.07
C MET A 224 0.51 29.97 16.15
N SER A 225 1.27 31.04 16.03
CA SER A 225 1.22 32.18 16.96
C SER A 225 -0.11 32.94 16.93
N GLY A 226 -0.87 32.85 15.81
CA GLY A 226 -2.18 33.50 15.64
C GLY A 226 -3.38 32.70 16.15
N GLY A 227 -3.16 31.55 16.81
CA GLY A 227 -4.23 30.69 17.31
C GLY A 227 -4.97 29.90 16.23
N ARG A 228 -6.05 29.19 16.64
CA ARG A 228 -6.80 28.25 15.78
C ARG A 228 -7.44 28.89 14.55
N GLN A 229 -7.83 30.13 14.63
CA GLN A 229 -8.44 30.83 13.50
C GLN A 229 -7.41 31.08 12.38
N GLU A 230 -6.19 31.46 12.75
CA GLU A 230 -5.12 31.66 11.77
C GLU A 230 -4.61 30.34 11.21
N GLU A 231 -4.54 29.30 12.04
CA GLU A 231 -4.26 27.92 11.58
C GLU A 231 -5.28 27.48 10.53
N PHE A 232 -6.58 27.72 10.76
CA PHE A 232 -7.63 27.37 9.79
C PHE A 232 -7.53 28.16 8.50
N ARG A 233 -7.30 29.49 8.55
CA ARG A 233 -7.10 30.30 7.35
C ARG A 233 -5.90 29.83 6.52
N THR A 234 -4.79 29.52 7.18
CA THR A 234 -3.59 29.04 6.53
C THR A 234 -3.83 27.66 5.91
N TRP A 235 -4.42 26.75 6.68
CA TRP A 235 -4.79 25.41 6.22
C TRP A 235 -5.75 25.47 5.02
N LEU A 236 -6.76 26.34 5.05
CA LEU A 236 -7.73 26.51 3.98
C LEU A 236 -7.06 26.97 2.67
N ARG A 237 -6.10 27.90 2.79
CA ARG A 237 -5.32 28.38 1.64
C ARG A 237 -4.40 27.31 1.07
N GLU A 238 -3.72 26.57 1.95
CA GLU A 238 -2.75 25.53 1.57
C GLU A 238 -3.44 24.28 1.01
N GLU A 239 -4.50 23.80 1.67
CA GLU A 239 -5.14 22.52 1.31
C GLU A 239 -6.23 22.68 0.23
N TRP A 240 -6.92 23.81 0.20
CA TRP A 240 -8.03 24.07 -0.72
C TRP A 240 -7.75 25.13 -1.76
N GLY A 241 -6.68 25.91 -1.60
CA GLY A 241 -6.39 27.06 -2.46
C GLY A 241 -7.45 28.14 -2.40
N ARG A 242 -8.19 28.26 -1.28
CA ARG A 242 -9.35 29.15 -1.08
C ARG A 242 -9.21 30.01 0.16
N THR A 243 -9.99 31.08 0.20
CA THR A 243 -10.12 31.98 1.35
C THR A 243 -11.43 31.69 2.10
N LEU A 244 -11.63 32.34 3.24
CA LEU A 244 -12.89 32.22 4.01
C LEU A 244 -14.08 32.76 3.23
N GLU A 245 -13.87 33.80 2.44
CA GLU A 245 -14.88 34.42 1.59
C GLU A 245 -15.36 33.48 0.48
N ASP A 246 -14.46 32.64 -0.04
CA ASP A 246 -14.76 31.69 -1.12
C ASP A 246 -15.65 30.51 -0.67
N ILE A 247 -15.69 30.23 0.63
CA ILE A 247 -16.43 29.08 1.20
C ILE A 247 -17.73 29.50 1.90
N PHE A 248 -18.27 30.68 1.59
CA PHE A 248 -19.41 31.30 2.30
C PHE A 248 -20.75 30.53 2.21
N HIS A 249 -20.75 29.31 1.70
CA HIS A 249 -21.92 28.45 1.72
C HIS A 249 -21.92 27.63 3.01
N GLU A 250 -22.93 27.78 3.86
CA GLU A 250 -22.99 27.18 5.21
C GLU A 250 -22.64 25.67 5.25
N HIS A 251 -23.25 24.90 4.36
CA HIS A 251 -22.99 23.45 4.31
C HIS A 251 -21.54 23.12 3.96
N MET A 252 -20.94 23.88 3.04
CA MET A 252 -19.54 23.68 2.65
C MET A 252 -18.60 24.12 3.78
N GLN A 253 -18.90 25.16 4.54
CA GLN A 253 -18.11 25.58 5.69
C GLN A 253 -18.03 24.48 6.75
N GLU A 254 -19.14 23.85 7.10
CA GLU A 254 -19.16 22.75 8.07
C GLU A 254 -18.28 21.59 7.63
N LEU A 255 -18.41 21.11 6.39
CA LEU A 255 -17.60 20.01 5.87
C LEU A 255 -16.11 20.33 5.87
N ILE A 256 -15.74 21.54 5.46
CA ILE A 256 -14.33 21.98 5.44
C ILE A 256 -13.79 22.15 6.87
N LEU A 257 -14.56 22.74 7.76
CA LEU A 257 -14.16 22.90 9.16
C LEU A 257 -13.99 21.55 9.85
N MET A 258 -14.88 20.59 9.61
CA MET A 258 -14.74 19.23 10.12
C MET A 258 -13.44 18.58 9.60
N LYS A 259 -13.18 18.68 8.30
CA LYS A 259 -11.94 18.16 7.72
C LYS A 259 -10.71 18.79 8.37
N PHE A 260 -10.70 20.09 8.58
CA PHE A 260 -9.63 20.78 9.30
C PHE A 260 -9.47 20.23 10.72
N ILE A 261 -10.55 20.11 11.49
CA ILE A 261 -10.50 19.63 12.86
C ILE A 261 -9.90 18.23 12.93
N TYR A 262 -10.34 17.32 12.09
CA TYR A 262 -9.83 15.94 12.07
C TYR A 262 -8.40 15.83 11.54
N THR A 263 -8.08 16.51 10.45
CA THR A 263 -6.77 16.38 9.79
C THR A 263 -5.67 17.22 10.43
N SER A 264 -6.01 18.21 11.26
CA SER A 264 -5.03 19.01 12.01
C SER A 264 -4.76 18.50 13.44
N GLN A 265 -5.36 17.39 13.84
CA GLN A 265 -5.19 16.81 15.19
C GLN A 265 -3.97 15.87 15.31
N TYR A 266 -2.86 16.17 14.67
CA TYR A 266 -1.58 15.43 14.88
C TYR A 266 -0.96 15.67 16.26
N ASP A 267 -1.78 15.96 17.25
CA ASP A 267 -1.28 16.50 18.51
C ASP A 267 -0.51 15.49 19.36
N ASN A 268 -0.72 14.17 19.22
CA ASN A 268 -0.08 13.22 20.13
C ASN A 268 0.46 11.96 19.42
N CYS A 269 -0.41 11.17 18.86
CA CYS A 269 -0.05 9.88 18.30
C CYS A 269 -0.93 9.61 17.08
N LEU A 270 -0.30 9.18 16.01
CA LEU A 270 -1.00 8.76 14.80
C LEU A 270 -0.57 7.33 14.45
N THR A 271 -1.54 6.46 14.26
CA THR A 271 -1.33 5.06 13.86
C THR A 271 -1.49 4.94 12.36
N TYR A 272 -0.64 4.12 11.74
CA TYR A 272 -0.62 3.87 10.31
C TYR A 272 -0.80 2.40 10.04
N ARG A 273 -1.60 2.07 9.01
CA ARG A 273 -1.82 0.73 8.51
C ARG A 273 -1.26 0.59 7.11
N ARG A 274 -0.65 -0.56 6.84
CA ARG A 274 -0.01 -0.85 5.55
C ARG A 274 -1.03 -0.80 4.42
N ILE A 275 -0.62 -0.15 3.32
CA ILE A 275 -1.29 -0.22 2.03
C ILE A 275 -0.37 -0.93 1.04
N TYR A 276 -0.93 -1.83 0.26
CA TYR A 276 -0.26 -2.43 -0.89
C TYR A 276 -0.94 -1.96 -2.18
N LEU A 277 -0.14 -1.77 -3.22
CA LEU A 277 -0.67 -1.59 -4.57
C LEU A 277 -1.27 -2.93 -5.06
N PRO A 278 -2.36 -2.86 -5.82
CA PRO A 278 -3.00 -4.05 -6.33
C PRO A 278 -2.11 -4.78 -7.35
N PRO A 279 -2.20 -6.11 -7.41
CA PRO A 279 -1.56 -6.88 -8.46
C PRO A 279 -2.12 -6.47 -9.82
N SER A 280 -1.28 -6.48 -10.85
CA SER A 280 -1.64 -6.15 -12.23
C SER A 280 -1.50 -7.38 -13.12
N HIS A 281 -2.49 -7.59 -13.99
CA HIS A 281 -2.49 -8.63 -15.01
C HIS A 281 -2.44 -8.01 -16.40
N PRO A 282 -1.87 -8.71 -17.41
CA PRO A 282 -1.80 -8.19 -18.79
C PRO A 282 -3.16 -7.92 -19.43
N ASP A 283 -4.20 -8.64 -18.98
CA ASP A 283 -5.57 -8.55 -19.51
C ASP A 283 -6.43 -7.49 -18.81
N ASP A 284 -5.87 -6.77 -17.84
CA ASP A 284 -6.60 -5.70 -17.15
C ASP A 284 -6.97 -4.59 -18.14
N LEU A 285 -8.24 -4.14 -18.10
CA LEU A 285 -8.75 -3.07 -18.96
C LEU A 285 -7.96 -1.77 -18.87
N ILE A 286 -7.49 -1.48 -17.68
CA ILE A 286 -6.65 -0.35 -17.30
C ILE A 286 -5.73 -0.84 -16.19
N LYS A 287 -4.47 -0.44 -16.21
CA LYS A 287 -3.54 -0.82 -15.14
C LYS A 287 -4.13 -0.44 -13.77
N PRO A 288 -4.26 -1.37 -12.82
CA PRO A 288 -4.73 -1.06 -11.47
C PRO A 288 -3.77 -0.12 -10.74
N GLY A 289 -4.21 0.44 -9.62
CA GLY A 289 -3.39 1.35 -8.82
C GLY A 289 -4.17 2.53 -8.24
N LEU A 290 -3.46 3.61 -7.94
CA LEU A 290 -4.04 4.79 -7.30
C LEU A 290 -4.50 5.83 -8.34
N PHE A 291 -5.69 6.38 -8.08
CA PHE A 291 -6.32 7.43 -8.88
C PHE A 291 -6.79 8.58 -7.99
N LYS A 292 -6.93 9.76 -8.55
CA LYS A 292 -7.55 10.93 -7.92
C LYS A 292 -8.90 11.15 -8.59
N GLY A 293 -9.96 11.28 -7.82
CA GLY A 293 -11.31 11.44 -8.36
C GLY A 293 -12.09 12.56 -7.68
N THR A 294 -13.04 13.15 -8.40
CA THR A 294 -13.93 14.19 -7.86
C THR A 294 -15.10 13.57 -7.11
N TYR A 295 -15.37 14.09 -5.90
CA TYR A 295 -16.47 13.65 -5.04
C TYR A 295 -17.33 14.84 -4.57
N GLY A 296 -17.89 15.56 -5.53
CA GLY A 296 -18.79 16.68 -5.26
C GLY A 296 -18.17 17.73 -4.34
N SER A 297 -18.88 18.10 -3.28
CA SER A 297 -18.43 19.10 -2.30
C SER A 297 -17.30 18.63 -1.38
N HIS A 298 -16.99 17.32 -1.36
CA HIS A 298 -15.88 16.77 -0.57
C HIS A 298 -14.51 16.99 -1.22
N GLY A 299 -14.49 17.44 -2.49
CA GLY A 299 -13.28 17.71 -3.24
C GLY A 299 -12.69 16.46 -3.90
N LEU A 300 -11.36 16.45 -4.07
CA LEU A 300 -10.65 15.32 -4.67
C LEU A 300 -10.30 14.27 -3.61
N GLU A 301 -10.56 13.00 -3.95
CA GLU A 301 -10.24 11.85 -3.12
C GLU A 301 -9.28 10.91 -3.84
N ILE A 302 -8.44 10.22 -3.07
CA ILE A 302 -7.55 9.17 -3.56
C ILE A 302 -8.31 7.85 -3.50
N VAL A 303 -8.40 7.16 -4.63
CA VAL A 303 -9.09 5.87 -4.78
C VAL A 303 -8.14 4.85 -5.36
N MET A 304 -8.17 3.65 -4.84
CA MET A 304 -7.42 2.51 -5.36
C MET A 304 -8.33 1.65 -6.24
N LEU A 305 -7.99 1.53 -7.52
CA LEU A 305 -8.67 0.65 -8.46
C LEU A 305 -7.98 -0.72 -8.45
N SER A 306 -8.74 -1.78 -8.22
CA SER A 306 -8.27 -3.18 -8.20
C SER A 306 -9.22 -4.09 -8.97
N PHE A 307 -8.69 -5.20 -9.52
CA PHE A 307 -9.47 -6.18 -10.26
C PHE A 307 -9.64 -7.46 -9.44
N HIS A 308 -10.85 -8.00 -9.43
CA HIS A 308 -11.24 -9.19 -8.66
C HIS A 308 -12.13 -10.09 -9.55
N GLY A 309 -11.48 -10.93 -10.36
CA GLY A 309 -12.20 -11.76 -11.35
C GLY A 309 -12.94 -10.90 -12.36
N SER A 310 -14.28 -11.05 -12.41
CA SER A 310 -15.15 -10.31 -13.30
C SER A 310 -15.50 -8.89 -12.84
N HIS A 311 -14.97 -8.43 -11.72
CA HIS A 311 -15.30 -7.13 -11.17
C HIS A 311 -14.06 -6.27 -10.98
N ALA A 312 -14.21 -4.97 -11.22
CA ALA A 312 -13.25 -3.97 -10.77
C ALA A 312 -13.84 -3.17 -9.61
N ARG A 313 -13.01 -2.82 -8.63
CA ARG A 313 -13.43 -2.12 -7.40
C ARG A 313 -12.59 -0.89 -7.15
N GLY A 314 -13.25 0.22 -6.86
CA GLY A 314 -12.62 1.44 -6.38
C GLY A 314 -12.75 1.52 -4.86
N THR A 315 -11.62 1.46 -4.14
CA THR A 315 -11.57 1.59 -2.67
C THR A 315 -11.02 2.94 -2.28
N LYS A 316 -11.72 3.67 -1.43
CA LYS A 316 -11.28 4.99 -0.96
C LYS A 316 -10.05 4.86 -0.03
N ILE A 317 -8.97 5.52 -0.38
CA ILE A 317 -7.78 5.68 0.47
C ILE A 317 -7.91 6.94 1.32
N THR A 318 -8.39 8.03 0.73
CA THR A 318 -8.94 9.17 1.46
C THR A 318 -10.46 9.11 1.38
N GLY A 319 -11.13 9.58 2.41
CA GLY A 319 -12.57 9.55 2.50
C GLY A 319 -13.15 10.85 3.04
N ASP A 320 -14.43 10.80 3.28
CA ASP A 320 -15.24 11.88 3.80
C ASP A 320 -16.27 11.34 4.82
N PRO A 321 -17.00 12.22 5.54
CA PRO A 321 -17.97 11.78 6.54
C PRO A 321 -19.14 10.94 5.98
N ASN A 322 -19.41 11.02 4.68
CA ASN A 322 -20.46 10.22 4.04
C ASN A 322 -19.95 8.84 3.65
N ILE A 323 -18.80 8.80 2.94
CA ILE A 323 -18.16 7.55 2.56
C ILE A 323 -16.72 7.55 3.09
N PRO A 324 -16.49 6.92 4.24
CA PRO A 324 -15.19 6.90 4.89
C PRO A 324 -14.09 6.22 4.06
N ALA A 325 -12.84 6.53 4.40
CA ALA A 325 -11.68 5.82 3.88
C ALA A 325 -11.78 4.32 4.21
N GLY A 326 -11.34 3.46 3.27
CA GLY A 326 -11.46 2.01 3.37
C GLY A 326 -12.72 1.45 2.69
N GLN A 327 -13.76 2.26 2.46
CA GLN A 327 -14.99 1.80 1.81
C GLN A 327 -14.82 1.66 0.30
N GLN A 328 -15.49 0.64 -0.25
CA GLN A 328 -15.59 0.43 -1.69
C GLN A 328 -16.62 1.40 -2.27
N THR A 329 -16.14 2.48 -2.89
CA THR A 329 -16.99 3.54 -3.42
C THR A 329 -17.69 3.15 -4.72
N VAL A 330 -16.99 2.44 -5.61
CA VAL A 330 -17.55 1.95 -6.89
C VAL A 330 -17.18 0.48 -7.10
N GLU A 331 -18.10 -0.26 -7.73
CA GLU A 331 -17.91 -1.63 -8.18
C GLU A 331 -18.41 -1.75 -9.61
N ILE A 332 -17.59 -2.28 -10.49
CA ILE A 332 -17.84 -2.35 -11.93
C ILE A 332 -17.94 -3.81 -12.33
N ASP A 333 -19.03 -4.18 -13.01
CA ASP A 333 -19.23 -5.51 -13.60
C ASP A 333 -18.66 -5.53 -15.03
N LEU A 334 -17.54 -6.22 -15.22
CA LEU A 334 -16.82 -6.27 -16.49
C LEU A 334 -17.50 -7.18 -17.54
N HIS A 335 -18.49 -7.99 -17.14
CA HIS A 335 -19.33 -8.75 -18.07
C HIS A 335 -20.46 -7.91 -18.66
N ARG A 336 -20.83 -6.80 -18.01
CA ARG A 336 -21.99 -5.99 -18.38
C ARG A 336 -21.55 -4.73 -19.12
N ARG A 337 -21.14 -4.93 -20.38
CA ARG A 337 -20.80 -3.81 -21.25
C ARG A 337 -22.05 -3.01 -21.61
N ILE A 338 -21.98 -1.70 -21.47
CA ILE A 338 -23.02 -0.77 -21.91
C ILE A 338 -22.60 -0.17 -23.26
N GLN A 339 -23.44 -0.28 -24.24
CA GLN A 339 -23.31 0.49 -25.49
C GLN A 339 -24.01 1.83 -25.28
N LEU A 340 -23.23 2.91 -25.42
CA LEU A 340 -23.79 4.23 -25.35
C LEU A 340 -24.60 4.50 -26.63
N PRO A 341 -25.77 5.15 -26.51
CA PRO A 341 -26.51 5.63 -27.67
C PRO A 341 -25.71 6.72 -28.42
N ASP A 342 -26.21 7.14 -29.58
CA ASP A 342 -25.63 8.27 -30.28
C ASP A 342 -25.63 9.56 -29.42
N VAL A 343 -24.85 10.56 -29.81
CA VAL A 343 -24.62 11.78 -29.02
C VAL A 343 -25.93 12.52 -28.69
N GLU A 344 -26.93 12.51 -29.61
CA GLU A 344 -28.19 13.20 -29.40
C GLU A 344 -29.02 12.51 -28.32
N ASN A 345 -29.11 11.19 -28.38
CA ASN A 345 -29.80 10.37 -27.40
C ASN A 345 -29.04 10.28 -26.07
N LEU A 346 -27.70 10.30 -26.11
CA LEU A 346 -26.88 10.31 -24.89
C LEU A 346 -27.08 11.59 -24.06
N ARG A 347 -27.40 12.73 -24.70
CA ARG A 347 -27.77 13.96 -24.00
C ARG A 347 -29.06 13.84 -23.19
N ASN A 348 -29.92 12.86 -23.52
CA ASN A 348 -31.12 12.58 -22.77
C ASN A 348 -30.82 11.68 -21.56
N PHE A 349 -30.82 12.25 -20.37
CA PHE A 349 -30.59 11.51 -19.13
C PHE A 349 -31.54 10.30 -18.94
N ASN A 350 -32.80 10.46 -19.34
CA ASN A 350 -33.79 9.38 -19.18
C ASN A 350 -33.49 8.16 -20.07
N GLU A 351 -32.95 8.38 -21.27
CA GLU A 351 -32.55 7.30 -22.16
C GLU A 351 -31.38 6.49 -21.59
N LEU A 352 -30.32 7.17 -21.12
CA LEU A 352 -29.22 6.50 -20.47
C LEU A 352 -29.66 5.77 -19.19
N SER A 353 -30.50 6.44 -18.39
CA SER A 353 -31.04 5.83 -17.16
C SER A 353 -31.84 4.57 -17.45
N ARG A 354 -32.69 4.57 -18.50
CA ARG A 354 -33.43 3.41 -18.95
C ARG A 354 -32.55 2.23 -19.30
N ILE A 355 -31.50 2.45 -20.10
CA ILE A 355 -30.54 1.42 -20.50
C ILE A 355 -29.88 0.80 -19.26
N VAL A 356 -29.43 1.61 -18.32
CA VAL A 356 -28.73 1.13 -17.11
C VAL A 356 -29.67 0.37 -16.18
N LEU A 357 -30.92 0.83 -16.03
CA LEU A 357 -31.91 0.16 -15.19
C LEU A 357 -32.36 -1.18 -15.78
N GLU A 358 -32.41 -1.31 -17.11
CA GLU A 358 -32.65 -2.58 -17.79
C GLU A 358 -31.53 -3.59 -17.47
N VAL A 359 -30.28 -3.18 -17.55
CA VAL A 359 -29.14 -4.02 -17.16
C VAL A 359 -29.20 -4.40 -15.68
N ARG A 360 -29.54 -3.46 -14.79
CA ARG A 360 -29.74 -3.73 -13.35
C ARG A 360 -30.79 -4.83 -13.12
N GLU A 361 -31.91 -4.77 -13.82
CA GLU A 361 -32.98 -5.75 -13.67
C GLU A 361 -32.54 -7.14 -14.14
N GLN A 362 -31.80 -7.22 -15.25
CA GLN A 362 -31.19 -8.47 -15.72
C GLN A 362 -30.26 -9.08 -14.67
N VAL A 363 -29.37 -8.28 -14.09
CA VAL A 363 -28.45 -8.73 -13.02
C VAL A 363 -29.23 -9.25 -11.81
N ARG A 364 -30.33 -8.59 -11.44
CA ARG A 364 -31.16 -8.97 -10.31
C ARG A 364 -31.87 -10.31 -10.57
N GLN A 365 -32.40 -10.52 -11.78
CA GLN A 365 -33.05 -11.77 -12.16
C GLN A 365 -32.09 -12.96 -12.14
N GLU A 366 -30.89 -12.79 -12.70
CA GLU A 366 -29.86 -13.83 -12.68
C GLU A 366 -29.40 -14.20 -11.25
N GLN A 367 -29.31 -13.20 -10.35
CA GLN A 367 -28.99 -13.47 -8.95
C GLN A 367 -30.10 -14.21 -8.21
N GLN A 368 -31.36 -13.98 -8.56
CA GLN A 368 -32.52 -14.72 -8.00
C GLN A 368 -32.55 -16.15 -8.50
N GLU A 369 -32.31 -16.37 -9.78
CA GLU A 369 -32.27 -17.72 -10.40
C GLU A 369 -31.08 -18.55 -9.86
N ALA A 370 -29.91 -17.91 -9.61
CA ALA A 370 -28.76 -18.58 -9.02
C ALA A 370 -28.93 -18.90 -7.52
N GLY A 371 -29.85 -18.24 -6.83
CA GLY A 371 -30.17 -18.45 -5.41
C GLY A 371 -31.26 -19.53 -5.15
N GLU A 372 -31.98 -19.96 -6.16
CA GLU A 372 -32.91 -21.11 -6.08
C GLU A 372 -32.13 -22.41 -6.36
N ASP A 373 -31.43 -22.95 -5.36
CA ASP A 373 -30.92 -24.33 -5.37
C ASP A 373 -32.13 -25.28 -5.54
N PRO A 374 -32.14 -26.14 -6.57
CA PRO A 374 -33.18 -27.18 -6.66
C PRO A 374 -33.01 -28.11 -5.45
N ALA A 375 -34.08 -28.25 -4.67
CA ALA A 375 -34.15 -29.16 -3.53
C ALA A 375 -33.65 -30.56 -3.93
N PRO A 376 -32.80 -31.20 -3.11
CA PRO A 376 -32.25 -32.51 -3.45
C PRO A 376 -33.40 -33.53 -3.69
N PRO A 377 -33.32 -34.32 -4.75
CA PRO A 377 -34.35 -35.37 -4.99
C PRO A 377 -34.34 -36.33 -3.79
N ARG A 378 -35.53 -36.53 -3.21
CA ARG A 378 -35.72 -37.56 -2.18
C ARG A 378 -35.39 -38.92 -2.79
N GLU A 379 -34.40 -39.59 -2.26
CA GLU A 379 -34.07 -40.99 -2.54
C GLU A 379 -35.26 -41.90 -2.20
N PRO A 380 -35.65 -42.85 -3.08
CA PRO A 380 -36.41 -44.00 -2.68
C PRO A 380 -35.44 -45.08 -2.19
N LEU A 381 -35.78 -45.66 -1.03
CA LEU A 381 -35.06 -46.73 -0.36
C LEU A 381 -35.01 -48.04 -1.19
N ALA A 382 -33.81 -48.61 -1.24
CA ALA A 382 -33.42 -50.00 -1.18
C ALA A 382 -33.80 -51.02 -2.28
N LYS A 383 -32.82 -51.63 -2.84
CA LYS A 383 -32.37 -53.04 -2.67
C LYS A 383 -31.25 -53.37 -3.65
N GLY A 384 -30.13 -53.88 -3.11
CA GLY A 384 -29.08 -54.50 -3.92
C GLY A 384 -29.39 -55.99 -4.15
N PRO A 385 -28.47 -56.90 -4.59
CA PRO A 385 -27.13 -56.66 -5.14
C PRO A 385 -26.84 -57.43 -6.46
N ASP A 386 -25.60 -57.34 -6.92
CA ASP A 386 -24.82 -58.28 -7.74
C ASP A 386 -24.51 -57.96 -9.22
N GLY A 387 -23.17 -57.94 -9.43
CA GLY A 387 -22.50 -58.45 -10.61
C GLY A 387 -21.76 -57.47 -11.53
N PRO A 388 -20.49 -57.73 -11.84
CA PRO A 388 -19.57 -56.76 -12.52
C PRO A 388 -19.42 -57.05 -14.04
N PRO A 389 -18.37 -56.59 -14.74
CA PRO A 389 -18.26 -55.28 -15.41
C PRO A 389 -18.17 -55.45 -16.94
N ALA A 390 -18.31 -54.40 -17.69
CA ALA A 390 -17.83 -54.38 -19.08
C ALA A 390 -17.41 -52.96 -19.51
N GLU A 391 -16.22 -52.93 -20.06
CA GLU A 391 -15.55 -51.85 -20.77
C GLU A 391 -16.37 -51.31 -21.94
N GLY A 392 -16.19 -50.02 -22.25
CA GLY A 392 -16.71 -49.45 -23.48
C GLY A 392 -16.44 -47.99 -23.66
N SER A 393 -15.30 -47.69 -24.24
CA SER A 393 -14.88 -46.40 -24.81
C SER A 393 -15.99 -45.69 -25.61
N ARG A 394 -16.06 -44.38 -25.49
CA ARG A 394 -16.07 -43.40 -26.60
C ARG A 394 -16.42 -41.98 -26.13
N GLU A 395 -15.46 -41.10 -26.24
CA GLU A 395 -15.72 -39.70 -26.59
C GLU A 395 -16.36 -39.62 -28.02
N PRO A 396 -17.01 -38.56 -28.45
CA PRO A 396 -16.47 -37.22 -28.45
C PRO A 396 -17.48 -36.04 -28.28
N GLY A 397 -17.03 -34.94 -27.74
CA GLY A 397 -17.01 -33.65 -28.43
C GLY A 397 -18.33 -32.94 -28.72
N SER A 398 -18.48 -31.80 -28.06
CA SER A 398 -18.91 -30.51 -28.64
C SER A 398 -18.57 -29.46 -27.56
N GLY A 399 -17.64 -28.62 -27.70
CA GLY A 399 -17.58 -27.53 -28.64
C GLY A 399 -18.36 -26.36 -28.05
N ALA A 400 -17.92 -25.77 -26.86
CA ALA A 400 -18.32 -24.43 -26.49
C ALA A 400 -17.20 -23.52 -27.00
N GLU A 401 -17.41 -22.91 -28.14
CA GLU A 401 -16.62 -21.84 -28.68
C GLU A 401 -16.67 -20.64 -27.70
N ALA A 402 -15.60 -20.48 -26.94
CA ALA A 402 -15.29 -19.22 -26.32
C ALA A 402 -14.99 -18.24 -27.46
N ALA A 403 -15.93 -17.37 -27.74
CA ALA A 403 -15.75 -16.25 -28.64
C ALA A 403 -14.70 -15.31 -28.05
N GLY A 404 -13.44 -15.59 -28.36
CA GLY A 404 -12.35 -14.63 -28.32
C GLY A 404 -12.61 -13.54 -29.35
N GLN A 405 -13.37 -12.51 -28.99
CA GLN A 405 -13.40 -11.29 -29.77
C GLN A 405 -12.13 -10.50 -29.41
N SER A 406 -11.13 -10.65 -30.28
CA SER A 406 -10.00 -9.76 -30.40
C SER A 406 -10.46 -8.32 -30.26
N ALA A 407 -9.88 -7.61 -29.27
CA ALA A 407 -9.99 -6.18 -29.17
C ALA A 407 -9.49 -5.56 -30.47
N SER A 408 -10.38 -5.30 -31.42
CA SER A 408 -10.10 -4.39 -32.51
C SER A 408 -9.70 -3.06 -31.89
N SER A 409 -8.53 -2.54 -32.23
CA SER A 409 -8.11 -1.17 -32.01
C SER A 409 -9.10 -0.23 -32.72
N GLY A 410 -10.25 -0.06 -32.10
CA GLY A 410 -11.39 0.68 -32.64
C GLY A 410 -11.37 2.11 -32.13
N GLN A 411 -11.66 2.97 -33.03
CA GLN A 411 -11.95 4.39 -32.83
C GLN A 411 -12.82 4.57 -31.57
N GLY A 412 -12.35 5.44 -30.63
CA GLY A 412 -13.15 5.80 -29.46
C GLY A 412 -14.51 6.36 -29.88
N GLN A 413 -15.56 5.98 -29.15
CA GLN A 413 -16.90 6.50 -29.39
C GLN A 413 -17.05 7.90 -28.76
N PRO A 414 -17.81 8.81 -29.37
CA PRO A 414 -18.09 10.11 -28.78
C PRO A 414 -18.74 9.98 -27.40
N PHE A 415 -18.35 10.83 -26.47
CA PHE A 415 -18.90 10.88 -25.12
C PHE A 415 -19.28 12.30 -24.74
N VAL A 416 -20.49 12.48 -24.28
CA VAL A 416 -21.01 13.72 -23.71
C VAL A 416 -21.81 13.40 -22.44
N LEU A 417 -21.78 14.30 -21.47
CA LEU A 417 -22.62 14.15 -20.29
C LEU A 417 -24.08 14.45 -20.62
N PRO A 418 -25.03 13.66 -20.11
CA PRO A 418 -26.46 13.96 -20.24
C PRO A 418 -26.82 15.30 -19.61
N VAL A 419 -27.84 15.94 -20.16
CA VAL A 419 -28.35 17.20 -19.63
C VAL A 419 -28.83 17.02 -18.19
N GLY A 420 -28.43 17.93 -17.30
CA GLY A 420 -28.77 17.88 -15.88
C GLY A 420 -27.82 17.03 -15.03
N VAL A 421 -26.82 16.40 -15.63
CA VAL A 421 -25.72 15.78 -14.89
C VAL A 421 -24.67 16.84 -14.53
N SER A 422 -24.40 16.98 -13.24
CA SER A 422 -23.37 17.89 -12.75
C SER A 422 -21.97 17.27 -12.85
N SER A 423 -20.98 18.06 -13.25
CA SER A 423 -19.57 17.69 -13.24
C SER A 423 -18.75 18.83 -12.65
N ARG A 424 -17.81 18.50 -11.77
CA ARG A 424 -16.84 19.48 -11.24
C ARG A 424 -15.75 19.79 -12.28
N ASN A 425 -15.54 18.88 -13.22
CA ASN A 425 -14.59 19.05 -14.33
C ASN A 425 -15.34 19.24 -15.63
N GLU A 426 -15.17 20.41 -16.24
CA GLU A 426 -15.66 20.69 -17.59
C GLU A 426 -14.78 20.06 -18.67
N ASP A 427 -13.51 19.80 -18.36
CA ASP A 427 -12.49 19.26 -19.27
C ASP A 427 -12.40 17.72 -19.25
N TYR A 428 -13.54 17.02 -19.12
CA TYR A 428 -13.55 15.58 -19.29
C TYR A 428 -13.35 15.18 -20.77
N PRO A 429 -12.76 13.99 -21.06
CA PRO A 429 -12.55 13.52 -22.42
C PRO A 429 -13.85 13.38 -23.21
N ARG A 430 -13.87 13.85 -24.46
CA ARG A 430 -15.06 13.82 -25.34
C ARG A 430 -15.18 12.53 -26.15
N THR A 431 -14.30 11.57 -25.92
CA THR A 431 -14.33 10.23 -26.49
C THR A 431 -14.04 9.20 -25.40
N CYS A 432 -14.71 8.07 -25.43
CA CYS A 432 -14.45 6.95 -24.51
C CYS A 432 -14.21 5.65 -25.29
N ARG A 433 -13.48 4.74 -24.68
CA ARG A 433 -13.14 3.43 -25.26
C ARG A 433 -14.23 2.39 -24.97
N LEU A 434 -14.65 2.29 -23.71
CA LEU A 434 -15.59 1.28 -23.22
C LEU A 434 -16.44 1.85 -22.09
N CYS A 435 -17.65 1.31 -21.95
CA CYS A 435 -18.54 1.58 -20.83
C CYS A 435 -19.05 0.27 -20.23
N PHE A 436 -19.20 0.25 -18.91
CA PHE A 436 -19.69 -0.90 -18.17
C PHE A 436 -20.72 -0.48 -17.13
N TYR A 437 -21.61 -1.40 -16.83
CA TYR A 437 -22.50 -1.28 -15.69
C TYR A 437 -21.69 -1.32 -14.40
N GLY A 438 -22.07 -0.51 -13.46
CA GLY A 438 -21.48 -0.52 -12.14
C GLY A 438 -22.45 -0.04 -11.08
N THR A 439 -22.05 -0.17 -9.84
CA THR A 439 -22.76 0.38 -8.68
C THR A 439 -21.86 1.33 -7.91
N GLY A 440 -22.41 2.44 -7.46
CA GLY A 440 -21.75 3.40 -6.60
C GLY A 440 -22.34 3.37 -5.19
N LEU A 441 -21.51 3.48 -4.18
CA LEU A 441 -21.92 3.57 -2.78
C LEU A 441 -22.27 5.01 -2.44
N ILE A 442 -23.48 5.24 -1.97
CA ILE A 442 -23.94 6.51 -1.41
C ILE A 442 -24.36 6.33 0.04
N ALA A 443 -24.18 7.34 0.86
CA ALA A 443 -24.62 7.33 2.25
C ALA A 443 -24.85 8.77 2.77
N GLY A 444 -25.66 8.87 3.80
CA GLY A 444 -25.82 10.11 4.57
C GLY A 444 -24.61 10.42 5.44
N HIS A 445 -24.63 11.60 6.04
CA HIS A 445 -23.59 12.05 6.96
C HIS A 445 -23.39 11.05 8.12
N GLY A 446 -22.12 10.78 8.48
CA GLY A 446 -21.77 9.77 9.47
C GLY A 446 -21.93 8.33 8.96
N PHE A 447 -21.85 8.13 7.64
CA PHE A 447 -22.02 6.84 6.97
C PHE A 447 -23.37 6.18 7.29
N THR A 448 -24.41 6.98 7.33
CA THR A 448 -25.77 6.51 7.64
C THR A 448 -26.48 5.97 6.39
N SER A 449 -27.24 4.89 6.57
CA SER A 449 -28.04 4.26 5.50
C SER A 449 -27.26 4.06 4.20
N PRO A 450 -26.11 3.35 4.22
CA PRO A 450 -25.33 3.12 3.00
C PRO A 450 -26.12 2.27 2.01
N GLU A 451 -26.16 2.74 0.76
CA GLU A 451 -26.87 2.06 -0.33
C GLU A 451 -26.01 2.04 -1.60
N ARG A 452 -26.09 0.93 -2.37
CA ARG A 452 -25.48 0.84 -3.68
C ARG A 452 -26.49 1.18 -4.76
N THR A 453 -26.20 2.22 -5.52
CA THR A 453 -27.03 2.71 -6.60
C THR A 453 -26.40 2.44 -7.96
N PRO A 454 -27.19 2.24 -9.02
CA PRO A 454 -26.67 1.96 -10.34
C PRO A 454 -25.93 3.16 -10.93
N GLY A 455 -24.94 2.88 -11.76
CA GLY A 455 -24.17 3.87 -12.46
C GLY A 455 -23.44 3.30 -13.68
N VAL A 456 -22.70 4.16 -14.36
CA VAL A 456 -21.94 3.80 -15.55
C VAL A 456 -20.46 4.12 -15.32
N PHE A 457 -19.64 3.09 -15.45
CA PHE A 457 -18.20 3.25 -15.57
C PHE A 457 -17.86 3.57 -17.03
N VAL A 458 -17.05 4.59 -17.24
CA VAL A 458 -16.61 5.07 -18.55
C VAL A 458 -15.11 5.05 -18.62
N LEU A 459 -14.52 4.20 -19.44
CA LEU A 459 -13.09 4.14 -19.68
C LEU A 459 -12.71 5.09 -20.82
N PHE A 460 -11.89 6.09 -20.54
CA PHE A 460 -11.42 7.04 -21.54
C PHE A 460 -10.11 6.59 -22.17
N ASP A 461 -9.10 6.38 -21.37
CA ASP A 461 -7.75 6.02 -21.80
C ASP A 461 -7.01 5.20 -20.71
N GLU A 462 -5.71 5.07 -20.82
CA GLU A 462 -4.88 4.27 -19.90
C GLU A 462 -4.71 4.90 -18.52
N ASP A 463 -5.00 6.20 -18.40
CA ASP A 463 -4.81 6.98 -17.19
C ASP A 463 -6.08 7.61 -16.63
N ARG A 464 -7.19 7.55 -17.39
CA ARG A 464 -8.45 8.23 -17.01
C ARG A 464 -9.66 7.35 -17.19
N PHE A 465 -10.52 7.39 -16.20
CA PHE A 465 -11.87 6.85 -16.26
C PHE A 465 -12.87 7.77 -15.58
N GLY A 466 -14.14 7.57 -15.83
CA GLY A 466 -15.22 8.28 -15.17
C GLY A 466 -16.23 7.34 -14.54
N PHE A 467 -17.02 7.85 -13.61
CA PHE A 467 -18.19 7.17 -13.07
C PHE A 467 -19.37 8.13 -13.04
N LEU A 468 -20.45 7.73 -13.71
CA LEU A 468 -21.69 8.49 -13.75
C LEU A 468 -22.64 7.90 -12.69
N TRP A 469 -22.96 8.69 -11.69
CA TRP A 469 -23.85 8.39 -10.58
C TRP A 469 -25.29 8.75 -10.97
N LEU A 470 -26.10 7.79 -11.34
CA LEU A 470 -27.46 8.07 -11.84
C LEU A 470 -28.33 8.75 -10.79
N GLU A 471 -28.34 8.23 -9.57
CA GLU A 471 -29.14 8.75 -8.47
C GLU A 471 -28.78 10.21 -8.13
N LEU A 472 -27.49 10.47 -8.06
CA LEU A 472 -26.96 11.80 -7.73
C LEU A 472 -26.96 12.77 -8.93
N LYS A 473 -27.25 12.27 -10.13
CA LYS A 473 -27.07 13.02 -11.39
C LYS A 473 -25.74 13.76 -11.44
N SER A 474 -24.67 13.04 -11.08
CA SER A 474 -23.33 13.59 -11.02
C SER A 474 -22.33 12.71 -11.74
N PHE A 475 -21.22 13.32 -12.15
CA PHE A 475 -20.13 12.64 -12.82
C PHE A 475 -18.82 12.88 -12.08
N SER A 476 -18.15 11.79 -11.74
CA SER A 476 -16.80 11.78 -11.17
C SER A 476 -15.78 11.42 -12.25
N LEU A 477 -14.78 12.28 -12.43
CA LEU A 477 -13.62 12.00 -13.28
C LEU A 477 -12.46 11.57 -12.41
N TYR A 478 -11.78 10.50 -12.83
CA TYR A 478 -10.61 9.92 -12.16
C TYR A 478 -9.39 10.00 -13.08
N SER A 479 -8.27 10.41 -12.52
CA SER A 479 -6.97 10.46 -13.19
C SER A 479 -5.92 9.73 -12.37
N ARG A 480 -5.06 8.99 -13.04
CA ARG A 480 -4.00 8.18 -12.41
C ARG A 480 -3.05 9.04 -11.59
N VAL A 481 -2.64 8.52 -10.44
CA VAL A 481 -1.53 9.07 -9.67
C VAL A 481 -0.23 8.66 -10.36
N GLN A 482 0.49 9.62 -10.92
CA GLN A 482 1.72 9.39 -11.71
C GLN A 482 2.97 9.13 -10.85
N ALA A 483 2.86 9.11 -9.52
CA ALA A 483 3.97 8.85 -8.63
C ALA A 483 4.36 7.36 -8.64
N THR A 484 5.66 7.08 -8.61
CA THR A 484 6.18 5.73 -8.41
C THR A 484 6.43 5.50 -6.93
N PHE A 485 5.87 4.41 -6.39
CA PHE A 485 6.00 4.05 -4.99
C PHE A 485 6.89 2.82 -4.83
N GLN A 486 7.99 2.97 -4.10
CA GLN A 486 8.88 1.87 -3.77
C GLN A 486 8.33 1.08 -2.57
N ASN A 487 8.62 -0.24 -2.52
CA ASN A 487 8.17 -1.12 -1.44
C ASN A 487 6.65 -1.11 -1.20
N ALA A 488 5.88 -0.87 -2.27
CA ALA A 488 4.44 -0.73 -2.20
C ALA A 488 3.68 -1.95 -2.73
N ASP A 489 4.34 -2.83 -3.48
CA ASP A 489 3.71 -3.99 -4.08
C ASP A 489 3.29 -5.02 -3.02
N ALA A 490 2.15 -5.66 -3.25
CA ALA A 490 1.69 -6.73 -2.39
C ALA A 490 2.61 -7.96 -2.53
N PRO A 491 3.04 -8.58 -1.43
CA PRO A 491 3.89 -9.77 -1.48
C PRO A 491 3.14 -11.01 -2.02
N SER A 492 1.81 -11.00 -1.96
CA SER A 492 0.94 -12.01 -2.56
C SER A 492 -0.48 -11.46 -2.76
N PRO A 493 -1.33 -12.07 -3.60
CA PRO A 493 -2.74 -11.69 -3.73
C PRO A 493 -3.49 -11.77 -2.39
N GLN A 494 -3.21 -12.79 -1.58
CA GLN A 494 -3.82 -12.98 -0.26
C GLN A 494 -3.48 -11.82 0.70
N ALA A 495 -2.24 -11.34 0.67
CA ALA A 495 -1.82 -10.19 1.48
C ALA A 495 -2.53 -8.91 1.06
N PHE A 496 -2.80 -8.75 -0.24
CA PHE A 496 -3.59 -7.64 -0.75
C PHE A 496 -5.04 -7.69 -0.27
N ASP A 497 -5.69 -8.85 -0.35
CA ASP A 497 -7.07 -9.04 0.12
C ASP A 497 -7.20 -8.86 1.64
N GLU A 498 -6.19 -9.31 2.41
CA GLU A 498 -6.13 -9.09 3.85
C GLU A 498 -6.00 -7.60 4.18
N MET A 499 -5.15 -6.88 3.45
CA MET A 499 -5.02 -5.44 3.59
C MET A 499 -6.34 -4.72 3.31
N LEU A 500 -7.06 -5.07 2.24
CA LEU A 500 -8.38 -4.49 1.93
C LEU A 500 -9.37 -4.69 3.08
N ARG A 501 -9.44 -5.89 3.65
CA ARG A 501 -10.29 -6.18 4.82
C ARG A 501 -9.88 -5.36 6.04
N ASN A 502 -8.58 -5.20 6.28
CA ASN A 502 -8.05 -4.46 7.41
C ASN A 502 -8.38 -2.96 7.34
N ILE A 503 -8.29 -2.34 6.16
CA ILE A 503 -8.66 -0.92 6.00
C ILE A 503 -10.17 -0.70 6.05
N GLN A 504 -10.97 -1.66 5.59
CA GLN A 504 -12.43 -1.59 5.60
C GLN A 504 -13.00 -1.73 7.02
N SER A 505 -12.40 -2.58 7.86
CA SER A 505 -12.87 -2.84 9.24
C SER A 505 -12.76 -1.65 10.19
N LEU A 506 -12.10 -0.57 9.78
CA LEU A 506 -11.94 0.66 10.58
C LEU A 506 -13.19 1.53 10.62
N THR A 507 -14.09 1.32 9.67
CA THR A 507 -15.24 2.20 9.42
C THR A 507 -16.58 1.52 9.63
N SER A 508 -16.56 0.25 10.07
CA SER A 508 -17.76 -0.53 10.44
C SER A 508 -18.12 -0.40 11.91
#